data_938d2a05e485bb537348955ecf03930c
#
_entry.id   938d2a05e485bb537348955ecf03930c
#
_cell.length_a   1.000
_cell.length_b   1.000
_cell.length_c   1.000
_cell.angle_alpha   90.00
_cell.angle_beta   90.00
_cell.angle_gamma   90.00
#
_symmetry.space_group_name_H-M   'P 1'
#
loop_
_entity.id
_entity.type
_entity.pdbx_description
1 polymer ?
#
loop_
_entity_poly.entity_id
_entity_poly.type
_entity_poly.pdbx_seq_one_letter_code
_entity_poly.pdbx_strand_id
1 'polypeptide(L)'
;MTATAWAGSYLALSPWVSARLLCFVGLGAALIIHGLPAHSPHLSFGAANQTTVARGVLVAFLAVLLLERTDSRAQLVALGVACLAATLDAVDGWLARRARMSSDFGARFDMETDALFILVLSLWAWRLGKAGPWVVAGGLFRYAFVMAAMFLPAMRGELPPSFRRKAVAALQMVALLVVVAPFVPAHVSAPIAGAALVALAVSFLIDTAYLLRR
;
A
#
# COMPACT_ATOMS: atom_id res chain seq x y z
N MET A 1 0.53 30.02 -10.19
CA MET A 1 -0.49 29.02 -9.75
C MET A 1 0.25 27.78 -9.28
N THR A 2 -0.04 27.31 -8.08
CA THR A 2 0.59 26.07 -7.57
C THR A 2 -0.03 24.85 -8.27
N ALA A 3 0.74 23.75 -8.39
CA ALA A 3 0.25 22.51 -9.01
C ALA A 3 -1.05 21.99 -8.38
N THR A 4 -1.25 22.22 -7.08
CA THR A 4 -2.48 21.89 -6.34
C THR A 4 -3.68 22.75 -6.77
N ALA A 5 -3.50 24.03 -7.10
CA ALA A 5 -4.57 24.90 -7.59
C ALA A 5 -5.00 24.50 -9.02
N TRP A 6 -4.05 24.09 -9.86
CA TRP A 6 -4.34 23.59 -11.20
C TRP A 6 -5.07 22.24 -11.16
N ALA A 7 -4.60 21.28 -10.34
CA ALA A 7 -5.28 20.01 -10.13
C ALA A 7 -6.67 20.18 -9.53
N GLY A 8 -6.86 21.15 -8.61
CA GLY A 8 -8.14 21.47 -8.01
C GLY A 8 -9.19 21.94 -9.03
N SER A 9 -8.80 22.78 -9.98
CA SER A 9 -9.71 23.25 -11.04
C SER A 9 -10.02 22.16 -12.07
N TYR A 10 -9.06 21.29 -12.38
CA TYR A 10 -9.21 20.22 -13.38
C TYR A 10 -10.06 19.04 -12.86
N LEU A 11 -9.93 18.70 -11.58
CA LEU A 11 -10.60 17.56 -10.95
C LEU A 11 -11.82 17.96 -10.11
N ALA A 12 -12.17 19.26 -10.07
CA ALA A 12 -13.21 19.78 -9.18
C ALA A 12 -13.04 19.33 -7.71
N LEU A 13 -11.80 19.32 -7.24
CA LEU A 13 -11.44 18.88 -5.89
C LEU A 13 -11.88 19.91 -4.85
N SER A 14 -12.23 19.44 -3.66
CA SER A 14 -12.58 20.32 -2.55
C SER A 14 -11.38 21.17 -2.10
N PRO A 15 -11.59 22.37 -1.55
CA PRO A 15 -10.50 23.21 -1.05
C PRO A 15 -9.70 22.58 0.09
N TRP A 16 -10.24 21.55 0.71
CA TRP A 16 -9.62 20.82 1.81
C TRP A 16 -8.62 19.72 1.38
N VAL A 17 -8.49 19.43 0.08
CA VAL A 17 -7.58 18.38 -0.42
C VAL A 17 -6.14 18.63 0.02
N SER A 18 -5.66 19.87 -0.12
CA SER A 18 -4.29 20.21 0.28
C SER A 18 -4.07 20.04 1.79
N ALA A 19 -5.04 20.43 2.60
CA ALA A 19 -4.96 20.27 4.06
C ALA A 19 -4.98 18.79 4.47
N ARG A 20 -5.85 17.97 3.85
CA ARG A 20 -5.89 16.52 4.09
C ARG A 20 -4.59 15.84 3.68
N LEU A 21 -4.04 16.19 2.51
CA LEU A 21 -2.77 15.65 2.04
C LEU A 21 -1.64 16.00 2.98
N LEU A 22 -1.55 17.26 3.43
CA LEU A 22 -0.55 17.69 4.42
C LEU A 22 -0.69 16.94 5.74
N CYS A 23 -1.93 16.70 6.22
CA CYS A 23 -2.16 15.89 7.41
C CYS A 23 -1.67 14.45 7.25
N PHE A 24 -2.00 13.78 6.13
CA PHE A 24 -1.55 12.40 5.89
C PHE A 24 -0.03 12.31 5.75
N VAL A 25 0.58 13.20 4.98
CA VAL A 25 2.03 13.25 4.80
C VAL A 25 2.74 13.62 6.10
N GLY A 26 2.20 14.60 6.84
CA GLY A 26 2.74 15.01 8.13
C GLY A 26 2.69 13.89 9.18
N LEU A 27 1.59 13.15 9.25
CA LEU A 27 1.47 11.98 10.11
C LEU A 27 2.48 10.89 9.72
N GLY A 28 2.60 10.59 8.42
CA GLY A 28 3.59 9.64 7.91
C GLY A 28 5.02 10.07 8.25
N ALA A 29 5.36 11.34 8.04
CA ALA A 29 6.67 11.90 8.39
C ALA A 29 6.96 11.81 9.90
N ALA A 30 5.97 12.11 10.75
CA ALA A 30 6.11 11.99 12.20
C ALA A 30 6.39 10.55 12.64
N LEU A 31 5.69 9.57 12.06
CA LEU A 31 5.91 8.14 12.33
C LEU A 31 7.30 7.68 11.87
N ILE A 32 7.78 8.14 10.71
CA ILE A 32 9.14 7.88 10.21
C ILE A 32 10.17 8.45 11.18
N ILE A 33 10.06 9.74 11.53
CA ILE A 33 11.00 10.42 12.43
C ILE A 33 11.04 9.73 13.79
N HIS A 34 9.89 9.32 14.33
CA HIS A 34 9.82 8.61 15.61
C HIS A 34 10.49 7.22 15.55
N GLY A 35 10.40 6.53 14.42
CA GLY A 35 10.98 5.19 14.24
C GLY A 35 12.47 5.18 13.91
N LEU A 36 12.99 6.24 13.28
CA LEU A 36 14.38 6.34 12.81
C LEU A 36 15.44 6.08 13.89
N PRO A 37 15.37 6.67 15.11
CA PRO A 37 16.42 6.48 16.12
C PRO A 37 16.56 5.06 16.61
N ALA A 38 15.46 4.29 16.62
CA ALA A 38 15.43 2.93 17.15
C ALA A 38 15.95 1.86 16.16
N HIS A 39 16.03 2.17 14.85
CA HIS A 39 16.18 1.15 13.81
C HIS A 39 17.25 1.45 12.75
N SER A 40 17.92 2.61 12.80
CA SER A 40 18.91 2.97 11.79
C SER A 40 20.34 2.78 12.29
N PRO A 41 21.11 1.80 11.74
CA PRO A 41 22.54 1.75 11.96
C PRO A 41 23.29 2.80 11.11
N HIS A 42 22.62 3.44 10.12
CA HIS A 42 23.22 4.35 9.17
C HIS A 42 22.71 5.79 9.35
N LEU A 43 23.65 6.76 9.32
CA LEU A 43 23.35 8.19 9.39
C LEU A 43 22.72 8.76 8.12
N SER A 44 22.67 7.99 7.01
CA SER A 44 22.09 8.42 5.75
C SER A 44 20.78 7.68 5.45
N PHE A 45 19.74 8.43 5.04
CA PHE A 45 18.40 7.92 4.77
C PHE A 45 18.33 6.98 3.53
N GLY A 46 19.35 6.97 2.67
CA GLY A 46 19.47 6.10 1.49
C GLY A 46 18.44 6.35 0.38
N ALA A 47 18.81 6.04 -0.87
CA ALA A 47 17.96 6.27 -2.04
C ALA A 47 16.67 5.39 -2.00
N ALA A 48 16.77 4.16 -1.51
CA ALA A 48 15.61 3.27 -1.38
C ALA A 48 14.53 3.85 -0.45
N ASN A 49 14.92 4.37 0.73
CA ASN A 49 13.96 4.99 1.65
C ASN A 49 13.34 6.26 1.07
N GLN A 50 14.07 7.04 0.26
CA GLN A 50 13.52 8.21 -0.44
C GLN A 50 12.44 7.81 -1.43
N THR A 51 12.64 6.71 -2.17
CA THR A 51 11.64 6.17 -3.10
C THR A 51 10.39 5.69 -2.33
N THR A 52 10.58 5.01 -1.20
CA THR A 52 9.45 4.59 -0.34
C THR A 52 8.68 5.78 0.21
N VAL A 53 9.35 6.90 0.59
CA VAL A 53 8.66 8.15 0.97
C VAL A 53 7.84 8.71 -0.20
N ALA A 54 8.43 8.78 -1.40
CA ALA A 54 7.71 9.26 -2.58
C ALA A 54 6.46 8.41 -2.86
N ARG A 55 6.56 7.08 -2.74
CA ARG A 55 5.41 6.16 -2.82
C ARG A 55 4.38 6.45 -1.73
N GLY A 56 4.82 6.63 -0.48
CA GLY A 56 3.94 6.99 0.64
C GLY A 56 3.13 8.26 0.37
N VAL A 57 3.76 9.28 -0.24
CA VAL A 57 3.06 10.51 -0.65
C VAL A 57 2.01 10.23 -1.75
N LEU A 58 2.34 9.40 -2.74
CA LEU A 58 1.38 9.00 -3.79
C LEU A 58 0.21 8.21 -3.20
N VAL A 59 0.47 7.29 -2.27
CA VAL A 59 -0.57 6.53 -1.56
C VAL A 59 -1.44 7.44 -0.71
N ALA A 60 -0.86 8.42 -0.01
CA ALA A 60 -1.59 9.44 0.74
C ALA A 60 -2.49 10.28 -0.20
N PHE A 61 -2.00 10.65 -1.38
CA PHE A 61 -2.79 11.35 -2.38
C PHE A 61 -3.97 10.50 -2.88
N LEU A 62 -3.75 9.20 -3.15
CA LEU A 62 -4.82 8.27 -3.49
C LEU A 62 -5.88 8.15 -2.38
N ALA A 63 -5.45 8.13 -1.11
CA ALA A 63 -6.36 8.10 0.03
C ALA A 63 -7.18 9.39 0.15
N VAL A 64 -6.59 10.54 -0.15
CA VAL A 64 -7.30 11.82 -0.18
C VAL A 64 -8.30 11.87 -1.33
N LEU A 65 -7.91 11.44 -2.54
CA LEU A 65 -8.83 11.35 -3.68
C LEU A 65 -10.03 10.42 -3.40
N LEU A 66 -9.84 9.39 -2.59
CA LEU A 66 -10.93 8.51 -2.15
C LEU A 66 -12.01 9.26 -1.38
N LEU A 67 -11.72 10.38 -0.74
CA LEU A 67 -12.67 11.22 0.01
C LEU A 67 -13.39 12.27 -0.86
N GLU A 68 -12.95 12.43 -2.09
CA GLU A 68 -13.52 13.39 -3.05
C GLU A 68 -14.61 12.75 -3.93
N ARG A 69 -15.31 13.56 -4.74
CA ARG A 69 -16.25 13.04 -5.74
C ARG A 69 -15.49 12.24 -6.81
N THR A 70 -15.96 11.03 -7.06
CA THR A 70 -15.32 10.12 -8.01
C THR A 70 -16.06 10.21 -9.35
N ASP A 71 -15.53 11.01 -10.26
CA ASP A 71 -15.91 11.00 -11.67
C ASP A 71 -14.92 10.15 -12.50
N SER A 72 -15.18 9.98 -13.79
CA SER A 72 -14.31 9.19 -14.67
C SER A 72 -12.89 9.76 -14.78
N ARG A 73 -12.73 11.10 -14.62
CA ARG A 73 -11.41 11.74 -14.66
C ARG A 73 -10.63 11.47 -13.39
N ALA A 74 -11.28 11.61 -12.23
CA ALA A 74 -10.67 11.28 -10.94
C ALA A 74 -10.24 9.82 -10.88
N GLN A 75 -11.03 8.89 -11.45
CA GLN A 75 -10.69 7.47 -11.54
C GLN A 75 -9.45 7.23 -12.43
N LEU A 76 -9.34 7.90 -13.58
CA LEU A 76 -8.16 7.79 -14.45
C LEU A 76 -6.91 8.35 -13.78
N VAL A 77 -7.01 9.49 -13.10
CA VAL A 77 -5.91 10.08 -12.34
C VAL A 77 -5.49 9.15 -11.20
N ALA A 78 -6.46 8.59 -10.46
CA ALA A 78 -6.17 7.64 -9.39
C ALA A 78 -5.45 6.40 -9.94
N LEU A 79 -5.88 5.84 -11.07
CA LEU A 79 -5.20 4.72 -11.71
C LEU A 79 -3.77 5.08 -12.13
N GLY A 80 -3.58 6.26 -12.75
CA GLY A 80 -2.24 6.73 -13.14
C GLY A 80 -1.29 6.88 -11.96
N VAL A 81 -1.77 7.49 -10.87
CA VAL A 81 -1.00 7.63 -9.62
C VAL A 81 -0.71 6.26 -8.99
N ALA A 82 -1.67 5.33 -9.00
CA ALA A 82 -1.48 3.99 -8.50
C ALA A 82 -0.44 3.20 -9.32
N CYS A 83 -0.50 3.30 -10.65
CA CYS A 83 0.51 2.69 -11.53
C CYS A 83 1.90 3.28 -11.30
N LEU A 84 2.00 4.60 -11.10
CA LEU A 84 3.26 5.26 -10.77
C LEU A 84 3.81 4.76 -9.42
N ALA A 85 2.98 4.67 -8.40
CA ALA A 85 3.38 4.14 -7.09
C ALA A 85 3.87 2.69 -7.19
N ALA A 86 3.18 1.82 -7.94
CA ALA A 86 3.60 0.44 -8.17
C ALA A 86 4.91 0.34 -8.98
N THR A 87 5.12 1.24 -9.94
CA THR A 87 6.36 1.29 -10.72
C THR A 87 7.55 1.71 -9.84
N LEU A 88 7.37 2.69 -8.97
CA LEU A 88 8.39 3.11 -8.01
C LEU A 88 8.78 1.98 -7.06
N ASP A 89 7.83 1.13 -6.65
CA ASP A 89 8.10 -0.08 -5.86
C ASP A 89 9.04 -1.05 -6.59
N ALA A 90 8.79 -1.31 -7.87
CA ALA A 90 9.66 -2.16 -8.66
C ALA A 90 11.08 -1.57 -8.79
N VAL A 91 11.18 -0.23 -8.89
CA VAL A 91 12.45 0.50 -9.01
C VAL A 91 13.24 0.48 -7.70
N ASP A 92 12.61 0.76 -6.56
CA ASP A 92 13.32 0.77 -5.27
C ASP A 92 13.79 -0.64 -4.87
N GLY A 93 12.99 -1.66 -5.11
CA GLY A 93 13.39 -3.05 -4.93
C GLY A 93 14.60 -3.43 -5.81
N TRP A 94 14.70 -2.90 -7.02
CA TRP A 94 15.88 -3.08 -7.87
C TRP A 94 17.09 -2.31 -7.35
N LEU A 95 16.90 -1.05 -6.95
CA LEU A 95 17.95 -0.19 -6.37
C LEU A 95 18.52 -0.77 -5.07
N ALA A 96 17.66 -1.22 -4.16
CA ALA A 96 18.06 -1.81 -2.88
C ALA A 96 18.94 -3.06 -3.08
N ARG A 97 18.55 -3.93 -4.03
CA ARG A 97 19.36 -5.11 -4.38
C ARG A 97 20.73 -4.73 -4.95
N ARG A 98 20.82 -3.65 -5.71
CA ARG A 98 22.09 -3.19 -6.34
C ARG A 98 23.00 -2.46 -5.37
N ALA A 99 22.43 -1.66 -4.45
CA ALA A 99 23.18 -0.85 -3.50
C ALA A 99 23.70 -1.62 -2.28
N ARG A 100 23.25 -2.86 -2.02
CA ARG A 100 23.53 -3.64 -0.80
C ARG A 100 23.25 -2.87 0.51
N MET A 101 22.40 -1.85 0.47
CA MET A 101 22.05 -0.99 1.60
C MET A 101 20.61 -1.33 2.06
N SER A 102 20.42 -2.53 2.60
CA SER A 102 19.16 -2.87 3.27
C SER A 102 19.29 -2.56 4.76
N SER A 103 18.36 -1.77 5.31
CA SER A 103 18.21 -1.57 6.75
C SER A 103 16.90 -2.22 7.21
N ASP A 104 16.86 -2.71 8.46
CA ASP A 104 15.65 -3.28 9.04
C ASP A 104 14.52 -2.24 9.10
N PHE A 105 14.87 -0.98 9.32
CA PHE A 105 13.91 0.12 9.26
C PHE A 105 13.33 0.28 7.85
N GLY A 106 14.18 0.33 6.81
CA GLY A 106 13.74 0.46 5.42
C GLY A 106 12.82 -0.67 4.99
N ALA A 107 13.17 -1.91 5.35
CA ALA A 107 12.35 -3.08 5.04
C ALA A 107 10.97 -3.04 5.73
N ARG A 108 10.89 -2.57 6.99
CA ARG A 108 9.63 -2.39 7.70
C ARG A 108 8.81 -1.25 7.11
N PHE A 109 9.45 -0.13 6.81
CA PHE A 109 8.79 1.04 6.22
C PHE A 109 8.19 0.72 4.86
N ASP A 110 8.93 0.02 4.00
CA ASP A 110 8.45 -0.48 2.72
C ASP A 110 7.23 -1.40 2.87
N MET A 111 7.33 -2.38 3.77
CA MET A 111 6.24 -3.32 4.05
C MET A 111 4.96 -2.64 4.56
N GLU A 112 5.07 -1.59 5.39
CA GLU A 112 3.90 -0.82 5.85
C GLU A 112 3.32 0.04 4.73
N THR A 113 4.16 0.61 3.86
CA THR A 113 3.72 1.37 2.68
C THR A 113 2.97 0.48 1.70
N ASP A 114 3.44 -0.75 1.47
CA ASP A 114 2.76 -1.76 0.65
C ASP A 114 1.40 -2.14 1.21
N ALA A 115 1.33 -2.41 2.52
CA ALA A 115 0.08 -2.76 3.17
C ALA A 115 -0.95 -1.62 3.08
N LEU A 116 -0.51 -0.38 3.29
CA LEU A 116 -1.36 0.80 3.14
C LEU A 116 -1.81 0.98 1.69
N PHE A 117 -0.93 0.74 0.72
CA PHE A 117 -1.27 0.84 -0.69
C PHE A 117 -2.33 -0.19 -1.10
N ILE A 118 -2.17 -1.46 -0.69
CA ILE A 118 -3.17 -2.50 -0.90
C ILE A 118 -4.51 -2.11 -0.25
N LEU A 119 -4.49 -1.56 0.97
CA LEU A 119 -5.69 -1.11 1.66
C LEU A 119 -6.41 0.00 0.88
N VAL A 120 -5.68 1.03 0.44
CA VAL A 120 -6.25 2.15 -0.31
C VAL A 120 -6.83 1.68 -1.65
N LEU A 121 -6.13 0.81 -2.38
CA LEU A 121 -6.65 0.22 -3.63
C LEU A 121 -7.90 -0.65 -3.38
N SER A 122 -7.94 -1.39 -2.28
CA SER A 122 -9.12 -2.19 -1.89
C SER A 122 -10.33 -1.29 -1.60
N LEU A 123 -10.11 -0.17 -0.91
CA LEU A 123 -11.15 0.84 -0.67
C LEU A 123 -11.63 1.48 -1.98
N TRP A 124 -10.72 1.74 -2.93
CA TRP A 124 -11.07 2.21 -4.27
C TRP A 124 -11.93 1.18 -5.02
N ALA A 125 -11.55 -0.11 -5.01
CA ALA A 125 -12.30 -1.18 -5.64
C ALA A 125 -13.72 -1.28 -5.08
N TRP A 126 -13.88 -1.19 -3.76
CA TRP A 126 -15.19 -1.16 -3.11
C TRP A 126 -15.99 0.08 -3.46
N ARG A 127 -15.41 1.28 -3.35
CA ARG A 127 -16.09 2.55 -3.65
C ARG A 127 -16.58 2.64 -5.09
N LEU A 128 -15.82 2.09 -6.04
CA LEU A 128 -16.17 2.04 -7.45
C LEU A 128 -17.22 0.96 -7.79
N GLY A 129 -17.69 0.18 -6.82
CA GLY A 129 -18.60 -0.94 -7.05
C GLY A 129 -17.99 -2.09 -7.86
N LYS A 130 -16.65 -2.16 -7.97
CA LYS A 130 -15.91 -3.20 -8.71
C LYS A 130 -15.86 -4.52 -7.94
N ALA A 131 -15.92 -4.44 -6.60
CA ALA A 131 -16.00 -5.59 -5.69
C ALA A 131 -16.83 -5.22 -4.47
N GLY A 132 -17.33 -6.20 -3.73
CA GLY A 132 -18.03 -5.97 -2.47
C GLY A 132 -17.09 -5.55 -1.33
N PRO A 133 -17.63 -5.19 -0.14
CA PRO A 133 -16.81 -4.71 0.99
C PRO A 133 -15.78 -5.73 1.49
N TRP A 134 -15.96 -7.01 1.17
CA TRP A 134 -15.03 -8.09 1.50
C TRP A 134 -13.61 -7.87 0.91
N VAL A 135 -13.48 -7.12 -0.19
CA VAL A 135 -12.17 -6.83 -0.81
C VAL A 135 -11.22 -6.08 0.13
N VAL A 136 -11.77 -5.29 1.06
CA VAL A 136 -10.99 -4.52 2.06
C VAL A 136 -10.23 -5.45 3.01
N ALA A 137 -10.71 -6.68 3.23
CA ALA A 137 -10.01 -7.67 4.03
C ALA A 137 -8.56 -7.89 3.55
N GLY A 138 -8.30 -7.82 2.23
CA GLY A 138 -6.94 -7.94 1.67
C GLY A 138 -5.96 -6.92 2.23
N GLY A 139 -6.39 -5.66 2.38
CA GLY A 139 -5.59 -4.61 3.00
C GLY A 139 -5.49 -4.72 4.53
N LEU A 140 -6.45 -5.40 5.17
CA LEU A 140 -6.48 -5.54 6.63
C LEU A 140 -5.67 -6.74 7.14
N PHE A 141 -5.35 -7.74 6.32
CA PHE A 141 -4.61 -8.93 6.77
C PHE A 141 -3.30 -8.59 7.48
N ARG A 142 -2.52 -7.65 6.97
CA ARG A 142 -1.28 -7.20 7.60
C ARG A 142 -1.53 -6.69 9.02
N TYR A 143 -2.50 -5.81 9.18
CA TYR A 143 -2.83 -5.22 10.47
C TYR A 143 -3.42 -6.24 11.44
N ALA A 144 -4.26 -7.14 10.95
CA ALA A 144 -4.79 -8.26 11.73
C ALA A 144 -3.67 -9.19 12.23
N PHE A 145 -2.67 -9.47 11.38
CA PHE A 145 -1.50 -10.28 11.77
C PHE A 145 -0.66 -9.60 12.84
N VAL A 146 -0.38 -8.29 12.69
CA VAL A 146 0.35 -7.50 13.69
C VAL A 146 -0.42 -7.44 15.01
N MET A 147 -1.73 -7.21 14.95
CA MET A 147 -2.59 -7.22 16.14
C MET A 147 -2.60 -8.57 16.83
N ALA A 148 -2.71 -9.67 16.07
CA ALA A 148 -2.65 -11.01 16.64
C ALA A 148 -1.31 -11.28 17.35
N ALA A 149 -0.19 -10.82 16.77
CA ALA A 149 1.13 -10.93 17.39
C ALA A 149 1.29 -10.14 18.71
N MET A 150 0.45 -9.10 18.93
CA MET A 150 0.43 -8.37 20.21
C MET A 150 -0.17 -9.24 21.34
N PHE A 151 -1.18 -10.04 21.04
CA PHE A 151 -1.92 -10.86 22.00
C PHE A 151 -1.43 -12.30 22.09
N LEU A 152 -0.84 -12.84 21.01
CA LEU A 152 -0.37 -14.22 20.92
C LEU A 152 1.16 -14.26 20.82
N PRO A 153 1.89 -14.55 21.91
CA PRO A 153 3.36 -14.61 21.92
C PRO A 153 3.95 -15.53 20.84
N ALA A 154 3.27 -16.66 20.54
CA ALA A 154 3.67 -17.57 19.48
C ALA A 154 3.77 -16.91 18.09
N MET A 155 3.00 -15.87 17.83
CA MET A 155 3.03 -15.14 16.54
C MET A 155 4.14 -14.08 16.45
N ARG A 156 4.93 -13.87 17.51
CA ARG A 156 6.09 -12.95 17.50
C ARG A 156 7.34 -13.57 16.89
N GLY A 157 7.29 -14.84 16.53
CA GLY A 157 8.43 -15.55 15.93
C GLY A 157 8.82 -14.97 14.56
N GLU A 158 10.10 -15.11 14.23
CA GLU A 158 10.60 -14.72 12.90
C GLU A 158 10.14 -15.73 11.84
N LEU A 159 9.58 -15.19 10.75
CA LEU A 159 9.23 -15.96 9.57
C LEU A 159 10.42 -16.06 8.63
N PRO A 160 10.80 -17.26 8.15
CA PRO A 160 11.89 -17.40 7.19
C PRO A 160 11.57 -16.66 5.89
N PRO A 161 12.58 -16.16 5.14
CA PRO A 161 12.36 -15.55 3.83
C PRO A 161 11.54 -16.46 2.91
N SER A 162 10.51 -15.91 2.24
CA SER A 162 9.61 -16.72 1.41
C SER A 162 9.30 -16.02 0.10
N PHE A 163 9.60 -16.69 -1.01
CA PHE A 163 9.21 -16.23 -2.35
C PHE A 163 7.69 -16.17 -2.51
N ARG A 164 6.97 -17.15 -1.92
CA ARG A 164 5.50 -17.20 -1.94
C ARG A 164 4.89 -15.90 -1.42
N ARG A 165 5.32 -15.39 -0.25
CA ARG A 165 4.80 -14.14 0.34
C ARG A 165 4.98 -12.96 -0.62
N LYS A 166 6.17 -12.81 -1.18
CA LYS A 166 6.47 -11.73 -2.14
C LYS A 166 5.63 -11.84 -3.39
N ALA A 167 5.53 -13.04 -3.97
CA ALA A 167 4.75 -13.28 -5.18
C ALA A 167 3.25 -13.02 -4.97
N VAL A 168 2.69 -13.44 -3.84
CA VAL A 168 1.27 -13.24 -3.52
C VAL A 168 0.97 -11.77 -3.23
N ALA A 169 1.86 -11.04 -2.54
CA ALA A 169 1.69 -9.60 -2.33
C ALA A 169 1.73 -8.82 -3.65
N ALA A 170 2.68 -9.14 -4.53
CA ALA A 170 2.75 -8.55 -5.87
C ALA A 170 1.51 -8.89 -6.72
N LEU A 171 1.04 -10.14 -6.67
CA LEU A 171 -0.19 -10.57 -7.34
C LEU A 171 -1.40 -9.77 -6.84
N GLN A 172 -1.53 -9.58 -5.53
CA GLN A 172 -2.62 -8.79 -4.92
C GLN A 172 -2.59 -7.35 -5.41
N MET A 173 -1.41 -6.72 -5.45
CA MET A 173 -1.23 -5.35 -5.94
C MET A 173 -1.63 -5.24 -7.41
N VAL A 174 -1.12 -6.10 -8.27
CA VAL A 174 -1.44 -6.12 -9.72
C VAL A 174 -2.92 -6.38 -9.95
N ALA A 175 -3.51 -7.34 -9.24
CA ALA A 175 -4.93 -7.64 -9.34
C ALA A 175 -5.80 -6.42 -8.98
N LEU A 176 -5.46 -5.71 -7.90
CA LEU A 176 -6.20 -4.51 -7.50
C LEU A 176 -6.04 -3.35 -8.51
N LEU A 177 -4.86 -3.17 -9.11
CA LEU A 177 -4.66 -2.18 -10.19
C LEU A 177 -5.57 -2.49 -11.38
N VAL A 178 -5.68 -3.76 -11.79
CA VAL A 178 -6.59 -4.19 -12.85
C VAL A 178 -8.05 -3.95 -12.45
N VAL A 179 -8.42 -4.29 -11.22
CA VAL A 179 -9.79 -4.13 -10.69
C VAL A 179 -10.22 -2.67 -10.69
N VAL A 180 -9.34 -1.75 -10.27
CA VAL A 180 -9.63 -0.30 -10.19
C VAL A 180 -9.69 0.35 -11.58
N ALA A 181 -9.16 -0.29 -12.62
CA ALA A 181 -9.15 0.27 -13.97
C ALA A 181 -10.57 0.55 -14.49
N PRO A 182 -10.84 1.74 -15.08
CA PRO A 182 -12.19 2.16 -15.49
C PRO A 182 -12.76 1.29 -16.60
N PHE A 183 -11.91 0.73 -17.46
CA PHE A 183 -12.30 -0.11 -18.60
C PHE A 183 -12.57 -1.57 -18.24
N VAL A 184 -12.31 -2.00 -16.99
CA VAL A 184 -12.61 -3.36 -16.53
C VAL A 184 -14.00 -3.36 -15.87
N PRO A 185 -14.97 -4.12 -16.37
CA PRO A 185 -16.33 -4.15 -15.81
C PRO A 185 -16.38 -4.93 -14.49
N ALA A 186 -17.37 -4.60 -13.64
CA ALA A 186 -17.47 -5.17 -12.28
C ALA A 186 -17.57 -6.70 -12.26
N HIS A 187 -18.26 -7.31 -13.25
CA HIS A 187 -18.40 -8.77 -13.34
C HIS A 187 -17.06 -9.51 -13.60
N VAL A 188 -16.05 -8.80 -14.15
CA VAL A 188 -14.68 -9.31 -14.30
C VAL A 188 -13.82 -8.95 -13.09
N SER A 189 -14.01 -7.74 -12.56
CA SER A 189 -13.23 -7.22 -11.43
C SER A 189 -13.43 -8.04 -10.15
N ALA A 190 -14.68 -8.38 -9.82
CA ALA A 190 -15.00 -9.11 -8.58
C ALA A 190 -14.32 -10.50 -8.50
N PRO A 191 -14.37 -11.38 -9.52
CA PRO A 191 -13.66 -12.65 -9.46
C PRO A 191 -12.13 -12.49 -9.42
N ILE A 192 -11.56 -11.50 -10.11
CA ILE A 192 -10.11 -11.22 -10.03
C ILE A 192 -9.71 -10.84 -8.60
N ALA A 193 -10.44 -9.89 -8.00
CA ALA A 193 -10.21 -9.49 -6.60
C ALA A 193 -10.38 -10.66 -5.64
N GLY A 194 -11.41 -11.52 -5.85
CA GLY A 194 -11.67 -12.68 -5.04
C GLY A 194 -10.55 -13.73 -5.10
N ALA A 195 -10.09 -14.05 -6.29
CA ALA A 195 -8.99 -15.00 -6.48
C ALA A 195 -7.69 -14.51 -5.80
N ALA A 196 -7.36 -13.23 -5.98
CA ALA A 196 -6.19 -12.62 -5.34
C ALA A 196 -6.32 -12.60 -3.81
N LEU A 197 -7.51 -12.27 -3.28
CA LEU A 197 -7.78 -12.28 -1.84
C LEU A 197 -7.64 -13.70 -1.25
N VAL A 198 -8.16 -14.72 -1.93
CA VAL A 198 -8.02 -16.12 -1.49
C VAL A 198 -6.56 -16.54 -1.46
N ALA A 199 -5.77 -16.21 -2.50
CA ALA A 199 -4.34 -16.50 -2.52
C ALA A 199 -3.61 -15.81 -1.35
N LEU A 200 -3.96 -14.56 -1.04
CA LEU A 200 -3.40 -13.82 0.07
C LEU A 200 -3.79 -14.44 1.42
N ALA A 201 -5.07 -14.79 1.60
CA ALA A 201 -5.57 -15.43 2.82
C ALA A 201 -4.86 -16.78 3.08
N VAL A 202 -4.74 -17.62 2.06
CA VAL A 202 -4.00 -18.89 2.13
C VAL A 202 -2.54 -18.63 2.52
N SER A 203 -1.90 -17.62 1.95
CA SER A 203 -0.53 -17.25 2.30
C SER A 203 -0.39 -16.89 3.78
N PHE A 204 -1.29 -16.08 4.31
CA PHE A 204 -1.30 -15.70 5.74
C PHE A 204 -1.62 -16.89 6.66
N LEU A 205 -2.55 -17.76 6.27
CA LEU A 205 -2.87 -18.97 7.05
C LEU A 205 -1.67 -19.90 7.17
N ILE A 206 -0.90 -20.10 6.08
CA ILE A 206 0.32 -20.92 6.12
C ILE A 206 1.34 -20.32 7.09
N ASP A 207 1.55 -19.01 7.07
CA ASP A 207 2.49 -18.33 7.97
C ASP A 207 2.03 -18.40 9.43
N THR A 208 0.74 -18.20 9.68
CA THR A 208 0.14 -18.34 11.02
C THR A 208 0.30 -19.78 11.54
N ALA A 209 -0.05 -20.78 10.71
CA ALA A 209 0.10 -22.19 11.09
C ALA A 209 1.56 -22.57 11.36
N TYR A 210 2.52 -22.02 10.63
CA TYR A 210 3.94 -22.21 10.87
C TYR A 210 4.38 -21.68 12.23
N LEU A 211 3.93 -20.46 12.60
CA LEU A 211 4.29 -19.85 13.89
C LEU A 211 3.64 -20.54 15.08
N LEU A 212 2.38 -21.00 14.93
CA LEU A 212 1.66 -21.68 16.02
C LEU A 212 2.14 -23.11 16.29
N ARG A 213 2.89 -23.72 15.36
CA ARG A 213 3.46 -25.08 15.53
C ARG A 213 4.85 -25.07 16.16
N ARG A 214 5.44 -23.91 16.40
CA ARG A 214 6.72 -23.73 17.07
C ARG A 214 6.56 -23.45 18.55
#